data_bafecec4ae0a3c8a2b91d16cdf4b8d71
#
_entry.id   bafecec4ae0a3c8a2b91d16cdf4b8d71
#
_cell.length_a   1.000
_cell.length_b   1.000
_cell.length_c   1.000
_cell.angle_alpha   90.00
_cell.angle_beta   90.00
_cell.angle_gamma   90.00
#
_symmetry.space_group_name_H-M   'P 1'
#
loop_
_entity.id
_entity.type
_entity.pdbx_description
1 polymer ?
#
loop_
_entity_poly.entity_id
_entity_poly.type
_entity_poly.pdbx_seq_one_letter_code
_entity_poly.pdbx_strand_id
1 'polypeptide(L)'
;AAHCLGHEGPRSALAQLRRSGLAAGLVAGVSGDGVSDSVACGALFAVSVDLTEAGVARWAEVVGCVLAHARACLRELSGDTLGRLSAELRKVERLNFDFEEDGEVDDLVEGLAALMLPHDGVDREHLLEVAGGCLLAPFDDDAIEVLRVLADPTKCRVELSTAAFRGDECPPE
;
A
#
# COMPACT_ATOMS: atom_id res chain seq x y z
N ALA A 1 1.77 4.47 4.75
CA ALA A 1 2.21 4.58 3.35
C ALA A 1 1.07 4.22 2.39
N ALA A 2 0.47 3.03 2.51
CA ALA A 2 -0.62 2.56 1.64
C ALA A 2 -1.78 3.57 1.53
N HIS A 3 -2.29 4.06 2.65
CA HIS A 3 -3.37 5.04 2.68
C HIS A 3 -3.00 6.34 1.93
N CYS A 4 -1.77 6.81 2.03
CA CYS A 4 -1.35 8.03 1.33
C CYS A 4 -1.24 7.84 -0.18
N LEU A 5 -0.70 6.70 -0.63
CA LEU A 5 -0.48 6.42 -2.04
C LEU A 5 -1.75 5.90 -2.73
N GLY A 6 -2.54 5.07 -2.05
CA GLY A 6 -3.79 4.51 -2.55
C GLY A 6 -5.00 5.43 -2.42
N HIS A 7 -4.85 6.64 -1.88
CA HIS A 7 -5.95 7.58 -1.71
C HIS A 7 -6.55 8.01 -3.06
N GLU A 8 -7.89 8.06 -3.15
CA GLU A 8 -8.61 8.41 -4.37
C GLU A 8 -9.12 9.86 -4.44
N GLY A 9 -8.80 10.68 -3.46
CA GLY A 9 -9.24 12.08 -3.39
C GLY A 9 -8.69 12.96 -4.53
N PRO A 10 -9.20 14.18 -4.66
CA PRO A 10 -8.95 15.04 -5.84
C PRO A 10 -7.49 15.46 -6.04
N ARG A 11 -6.64 15.31 -5.03
CA ARG A 11 -5.19 15.60 -5.08
C ARG A 11 -4.32 14.34 -5.11
N SER A 12 -4.91 13.15 -5.25
CA SER A 12 -4.21 11.88 -5.30
C SER A 12 -3.47 11.65 -6.62
N ALA A 13 -2.55 10.69 -6.63
CA ALA A 13 -1.90 10.21 -7.85
C ALA A 13 -2.93 9.68 -8.85
N LEU A 14 -3.89 8.87 -8.39
CA LEU A 14 -4.95 8.34 -9.23
C LEU A 14 -5.79 9.45 -9.90
N ALA A 15 -6.18 10.47 -9.13
CA ALA A 15 -6.97 11.58 -9.69
C ALA A 15 -6.19 12.36 -10.76
N GLN A 16 -4.87 12.49 -10.63
CA GLN A 16 -4.02 13.09 -11.65
C GLN A 16 -3.91 12.20 -12.90
N LEU A 17 -3.68 10.91 -12.72
CA LEU A 17 -3.59 9.94 -13.81
C LEU A 17 -4.91 9.80 -14.57
N ARG A 18 -6.06 9.79 -13.87
CA ARG A 18 -7.40 9.79 -14.49
C ARG A 18 -7.64 11.05 -15.32
N ARG A 19 -7.28 12.23 -14.79
CA ARG A 19 -7.40 13.49 -15.56
C ARG A 19 -6.54 13.52 -16.83
N SER A 20 -5.39 12.86 -16.78
CA SER A 20 -4.50 12.72 -17.95
C SER A 20 -4.90 11.57 -18.87
N GLY A 21 -5.93 10.79 -18.53
CA GLY A 21 -6.40 9.64 -19.29
C GLY A 21 -5.41 8.46 -19.31
N LEU A 22 -4.50 8.37 -18.34
CA LEU A 22 -3.43 7.38 -18.33
C LEU A 22 -3.75 6.14 -17.49
N ALA A 23 -4.62 6.26 -16.49
CA ALA A 23 -5.00 5.14 -15.63
C ALA A 23 -6.49 5.15 -15.30
N ALA A 24 -7.04 3.96 -15.09
CA ALA A 24 -8.40 3.70 -14.62
C ALA A 24 -8.44 3.44 -13.12
N GLY A 25 -7.43 2.78 -12.55
CA GLY A 25 -7.33 2.39 -11.15
C GLY A 25 -5.91 2.50 -10.60
N LEU A 26 -5.80 2.59 -9.28
CA LEU A 26 -4.55 2.50 -8.55
C LEU A 26 -4.81 1.88 -7.19
N VAL A 27 -4.05 0.86 -6.85
CA VAL A 27 -4.05 0.22 -5.53
C VAL A 27 -2.64 0.25 -4.98
N ALA A 28 -2.49 0.55 -3.70
CA ALA A 28 -1.20 0.58 -3.04
C ALA A 28 -1.28 -0.14 -1.69
N GLY A 29 -0.33 -1.03 -1.43
CA GLY A 29 -0.28 -1.78 -0.18
C GLY A 29 0.89 -2.74 -0.11
N VAL A 30 0.97 -3.48 0.95
CA VAL A 30 1.84 -4.65 1.01
C VAL A 30 1.23 -5.70 0.10
N SER A 31 1.99 -6.16 -0.89
CA SER A 31 1.55 -7.09 -1.92
C SER A 31 1.38 -8.48 -1.33
N GLY A 32 0.29 -9.14 -1.74
CA GLY A 32 -0.07 -10.50 -1.35
C GLY A 32 -1.39 -10.58 -0.62
N ASP A 33 -1.89 -11.74 -0.51
CA ASP A 33 -3.09 -12.15 0.24
C ASP A 33 -2.91 -12.04 1.77
N GLY A 34 -2.06 -11.12 2.18
CA GLY A 34 -1.85 -10.73 3.59
C GLY A 34 -1.03 -11.70 4.43
N VAL A 35 -0.85 -12.93 3.99
CA VAL A 35 -0.20 -13.99 4.80
C VAL A 35 1.16 -14.41 4.26
N SER A 36 1.38 -14.37 2.95
CA SER A 36 2.58 -14.95 2.36
C SER A 36 3.74 -13.97 2.16
N ASP A 37 3.52 -12.67 2.23
CA ASP A 37 4.54 -11.68 1.88
C ASP A 37 5.22 -10.99 3.07
N SER A 38 4.72 -11.15 4.29
CA SER A 38 5.47 -10.85 5.51
C SER A 38 6.35 -12.03 5.91
N VAL A 39 7.25 -12.41 5.02
CA VAL A 39 8.24 -13.43 5.35
C VAL A 39 9.24 -12.83 6.32
N ALA A 40 9.88 -13.68 7.14
CA ALA A 40 10.92 -13.30 8.09
C ALA A 40 12.08 -12.46 7.52
N CYS A 41 12.11 -12.20 6.23
CA CYS A 41 13.13 -11.44 5.50
C CYS A 41 12.66 -10.05 5.00
N GLY A 42 11.39 -9.67 5.16
CA GLY A 42 10.90 -8.35 4.76
C GLY A 42 9.50 -8.37 4.16
N ALA A 43 8.97 -7.19 3.87
CA ALA A 43 7.68 -6.98 3.21
C ALA A 43 7.87 -6.28 1.86
N LEU A 44 7.12 -6.72 0.85
CA LEU A 44 7.08 -6.08 -0.46
C LEU A 44 5.92 -5.09 -0.51
N PHE A 45 6.23 -3.80 -0.66
CA PHE A 45 5.21 -2.80 -0.92
C PHE A 45 4.98 -2.65 -2.42
N ALA A 46 3.76 -2.87 -2.87
CA ALA A 46 3.39 -2.76 -4.28
C ALA A 46 2.46 -1.57 -4.54
N VAL A 47 2.60 -0.97 -5.71
CA VAL A 47 1.65 -0.02 -6.28
C VAL A 47 1.23 -0.56 -7.63
N SER A 48 0.01 -1.07 -7.72
CA SER A 48 -0.58 -1.56 -8.96
C SER A 48 -1.40 -0.47 -9.62
N VAL A 49 -1.21 -0.27 -10.92
CA VAL A 49 -1.92 0.76 -11.69
C VAL A 49 -2.56 0.12 -12.91
N ASP A 50 -3.89 0.26 -13.01
CA ASP A 50 -4.65 -0.17 -14.17
C ASP A 50 -4.50 0.86 -15.29
N LEU A 51 -3.68 0.55 -16.27
CA LEU A 51 -3.35 1.46 -17.37
C LEU A 51 -4.43 1.48 -18.45
N THR A 52 -4.65 2.64 -19.05
CA THR A 52 -5.33 2.76 -20.33
C THR A 52 -4.37 2.45 -21.48
N GLU A 53 -4.84 2.36 -22.73
CA GLU A 53 -3.96 2.24 -23.89
C GLU A 53 -2.94 3.39 -23.99
N ALA A 54 -3.38 4.61 -23.68
CA ALA A 54 -2.50 5.78 -23.60
C ALA A 54 -1.49 5.67 -22.44
N GLY A 55 -1.91 5.06 -21.34
CA GLY A 55 -1.07 4.78 -20.17
C GLY A 55 0.02 3.76 -20.49
N VAL A 56 -0.31 2.70 -21.21
CA VAL A 56 0.67 1.71 -21.68
C VAL A 56 1.73 2.37 -22.56
N ALA A 57 1.32 3.22 -23.52
CA ALA A 57 2.26 3.94 -24.38
C ALA A 57 3.15 4.95 -23.62
N ARG A 58 2.68 5.44 -22.46
CA ARG A 58 3.34 6.46 -21.63
C ARG A 58 3.62 5.98 -20.21
N TRP A 59 3.88 4.69 -20.04
CA TRP A 59 4.06 4.06 -18.74
C TRP A 59 5.11 4.75 -17.84
N ALA A 60 6.19 5.25 -18.41
CA ALA A 60 7.23 5.97 -17.67
C ALA A 60 6.71 7.27 -17.03
N GLU A 61 5.76 7.95 -17.65
CA GLU A 61 5.10 9.12 -17.06
C GLU A 61 4.19 8.73 -15.89
N VAL A 62 3.54 7.56 -15.99
CA VAL A 62 2.73 7.01 -14.90
C VAL A 62 3.61 6.73 -13.69
N VAL A 63 4.74 6.04 -13.88
CA VAL A 63 5.73 5.79 -12.81
C VAL A 63 6.23 7.11 -12.23
N GLY A 64 6.60 8.07 -13.09
CA GLY A 64 7.01 9.41 -12.67
C GLY A 64 5.97 10.13 -11.82
N CYS A 65 4.68 10.01 -12.16
CA CYS A 65 3.58 10.60 -11.39
C CYS A 65 3.45 9.96 -10.01
N VAL A 66 3.51 8.63 -9.90
CA VAL A 66 3.45 7.91 -8.62
C VAL A 66 4.61 8.31 -7.71
N LEU A 67 5.84 8.30 -8.23
CA LEU A 67 7.03 8.71 -7.47
C LEU A 67 6.98 10.18 -7.05
N ALA A 68 6.49 11.07 -7.91
CA ALA A 68 6.30 12.48 -7.57
C ALA A 68 5.28 12.65 -6.46
N HIS A 69 4.20 11.87 -6.48
CA HIS A 69 3.19 11.88 -5.41
C HIS A 69 3.77 11.35 -4.08
N ALA A 70 4.54 10.25 -4.10
CA ALA A 70 5.22 9.74 -2.90
C ALA A 70 6.14 10.81 -2.28
N ARG A 71 6.90 11.54 -3.11
CA ARG A 71 7.74 12.65 -2.66
C ARG A 71 6.94 13.83 -2.11
N ALA A 72 5.77 14.11 -2.68
CA ALA A 72 4.88 15.14 -2.17
C ALA A 72 4.32 14.74 -0.80
N CYS A 73 3.85 13.51 -0.63
CA CYS A 73 3.42 12.97 0.66
C CYS A 73 4.53 13.08 1.70
N LEU A 74 5.75 12.67 1.37
CA LEU A 74 6.91 12.77 2.26
C LEU A 74 7.20 14.20 2.73
N ARG A 75 6.99 15.21 1.88
CA ARG A 75 7.17 16.63 2.24
C ARG A 75 6.05 17.18 3.11
N GLU A 76 4.82 16.70 2.91
CA GLU A 76 3.63 17.20 3.61
C GLU A 76 3.39 16.48 4.94
N LEU A 77 3.85 15.23 5.08
CA LEU A 77 3.75 14.45 6.31
C LEU A 77 4.86 14.86 7.29
N SER A 78 4.61 15.91 8.03
CA SER A 78 5.48 16.38 9.10
C SER A 78 4.68 16.54 10.41
N GLY A 79 5.29 16.19 11.53
CA GLY A 79 4.81 16.49 12.89
C GLY A 79 3.29 16.32 13.07
N ASP A 80 2.59 17.43 13.23
CA ASP A 80 1.16 17.47 13.54
C ASP A 80 0.27 16.80 12.48
N THR A 81 0.66 16.86 11.19
CA THR A 81 -0.11 16.24 10.11
C THR A 81 -0.08 14.72 10.20
N LEU A 82 1.09 14.17 10.50
CA LEU A 82 1.26 12.72 10.68
C LEU A 82 0.50 12.24 11.90
N GLY A 83 0.60 12.93 13.03
CA GLY A 83 -0.13 12.61 14.25
C GLY A 83 -1.65 12.63 14.07
N ARG A 84 -2.17 13.65 13.38
CA ARG A 84 -3.61 13.71 13.07
C ARG A 84 -4.05 12.58 12.15
N LEU A 85 -3.33 12.31 11.07
CA LEU A 85 -3.64 11.23 10.15
C LEU A 85 -3.60 9.86 10.85
N SER A 86 -2.60 9.63 11.68
CA SER A 86 -2.50 8.41 12.50
C SER A 86 -3.71 8.25 13.41
N ALA A 87 -4.12 9.32 14.09
CA ALA A 87 -5.28 9.28 14.98
C ALA A 87 -6.60 9.05 14.22
N GLU A 88 -6.75 9.63 13.04
CA GLU A 88 -7.92 9.42 12.18
C GLU A 88 -7.99 7.95 11.68
N LEU A 89 -6.88 7.41 11.19
CA LEU A 89 -6.82 6.02 10.71
C LEU A 89 -7.09 5.02 11.82
N ARG A 90 -6.49 5.20 13.00
CA ARG A 90 -6.76 4.34 14.15
C ARG A 90 -8.25 4.32 14.54
N LYS A 91 -8.93 5.44 14.43
CA LYS A 91 -10.38 5.49 14.68
C LYS A 91 -11.17 4.73 13.62
N VAL A 92 -10.79 4.85 12.35
CA VAL A 92 -11.44 4.14 11.26
C VAL A 92 -11.25 2.64 11.42
N GLU A 93 -10.01 2.18 11.66
CA GLU A 93 -9.71 0.76 11.86
C GLU A 93 -10.43 0.21 13.10
N ARG A 94 -10.51 0.98 14.18
CA ARG A 94 -11.28 0.58 15.36
C ARG A 94 -12.78 0.44 15.07
N LEU A 95 -13.34 1.36 14.29
CA LEU A 95 -14.73 1.26 13.86
C LEU A 95 -14.96 0.06 12.94
N ASN A 96 -14.06 -0.20 12.01
CA ASN A 96 -14.13 -1.37 11.14
C ASN A 96 -14.16 -2.66 11.97
N PHE A 97 -13.27 -2.78 12.95
CA PHE A 97 -13.22 -3.93 13.85
C PHE A 97 -14.49 -4.08 14.72
N ASP A 98 -14.96 -2.98 15.31
CA ASP A 98 -16.15 -2.99 16.19
C ASP A 98 -17.45 -3.33 15.43
N PHE A 99 -17.48 -3.15 14.11
CA PHE A 99 -18.64 -3.40 13.24
C PHE A 99 -18.32 -4.40 12.11
N GLU A 100 -17.27 -5.18 12.25
CA GLU A 100 -16.93 -6.24 11.32
C GLU A 100 -18.03 -7.30 11.29
N GLU A 101 -18.44 -7.71 10.09
CA GLU A 101 -19.37 -8.82 9.94
C GLU A 101 -18.67 -10.14 10.24
N ASP A 102 -19.40 -11.12 10.78
CA ASP A 102 -18.89 -12.46 11.04
C ASP A 102 -18.39 -13.08 9.74
N GLY A 103 -17.06 -13.26 9.62
CA GLY A 103 -16.41 -13.96 8.53
C GLY A 103 -16.41 -15.48 8.73
N GLU A 104 -15.81 -16.20 7.76
CA GLU A 104 -15.63 -17.63 7.88
C GLU A 104 -14.62 -17.96 9.01
N VAL A 105 -14.94 -18.95 9.81
CA VAL A 105 -14.15 -19.29 11.01
C VAL A 105 -12.75 -19.78 10.64
N ASP A 106 -12.62 -20.45 9.53
CA ASP A 106 -11.35 -20.97 9.00
C ASP A 106 -10.40 -19.82 8.62
N ASP A 107 -10.88 -18.76 7.97
CA ASP A 107 -10.10 -17.58 7.63
C ASP A 107 -9.59 -16.86 8.89
N LEU A 108 -10.46 -16.74 9.90
CA LEU A 108 -10.08 -16.17 11.20
C LEU A 108 -8.99 -17.00 11.89
N VAL A 109 -9.15 -18.32 11.93
CA VAL A 109 -8.18 -19.22 12.58
C VAL A 109 -6.84 -19.19 11.86
N GLU A 110 -6.83 -19.17 10.52
CA GLU A 110 -5.61 -19.06 9.73
C GLU A 110 -4.88 -17.74 9.97
N GLY A 111 -5.62 -16.62 9.96
CA GLY A 111 -5.08 -15.30 10.26
C GLY A 111 -4.48 -15.21 11.67
N LEU A 112 -5.19 -15.71 12.67
CA LEU A 112 -4.69 -15.77 14.06
C LEU A 112 -3.45 -16.65 14.18
N ALA A 113 -3.42 -17.82 13.53
CA ALA A 113 -2.29 -18.73 13.57
C ALA A 113 -1.03 -18.09 12.96
N ALA A 114 -1.19 -17.33 11.88
CA ALA A 114 -0.10 -16.57 11.27
C ALA A 114 0.48 -15.52 12.23
N LEU A 115 -0.38 -14.77 12.92
CA LEU A 115 0.03 -13.75 13.91
C LEU A 115 0.66 -14.33 15.18
N MET A 116 0.41 -15.60 15.47
CA MET A 116 1.02 -16.29 16.62
C MET A 116 2.45 -16.77 16.35
N LEU A 117 2.95 -16.62 15.13
CA LEU A 117 4.35 -16.94 14.83
C LEU A 117 5.31 -15.99 15.56
N PRO A 118 6.47 -16.47 16.06
CA PRO A 118 7.26 -15.77 17.09
C PRO A 118 8.03 -14.51 16.63
N HIS A 119 7.80 -14.02 15.44
CA HIS A 119 8.58 -12.91 14.88
C HIS A 119 7.91 -11.52 14.95
N ASP A 120 6.64 -11.42 15.34
CA ASP A 120 5.92 -10.15 15.13
C ASP A 120 5.67 -9.32 16.39
N GLY A 121 6.04 -9.82 17.56
CA GLY A 121 5.97 -9.04 18.78
C GLY A 121 4.56 -8.57 19.19
N VAL A 122 3.51 -9.21 18.67
CA VAL A 122 2.13 -8.90 19.05
C VAL A 122 1.80 -9.59 20.36
N ASP A 123 1.39 -8.81 21.36
CA ASP A 123 0.93 -9.36 22.63
C ASP A 123 -0.37 -10.18 22.42
N ARG A 124 -0.47 -11.31 23.13
CA ARG A 124 -1.60 -12.24 22.97
C ARG A 124 -2.96 -11.59 23.21
N GLU A 125 -3.02 -10.58 24.07
CA GLU A 125 -4.25 -9.84 24.38
C GLU A 125 -4.75 -8.98 23.21
N HIS A 126 -3.88 -8.68 22.22
CA HIS A 126 -4.20 -7.85 21.05
C HIS A 126 -4.30 -8.63 19.74
N LEU A 127 -4.17 -9.97 19.78
CA LEU A 127 -4.18 -10.78 18.55
C LEU A 127 -5.44 -10.60 17.71
N LEU A 128 -6.61 -10.56 18.33
CA LEU A 128 -7.87 -10.35 17.61
C LEU A 128 -7.96 -8.96 16.99
N GLU A 129 -7.52 -7.93 17.71
CA GLU A 129 -7.53 -6.56 17.22
C GLU A 129 -6.60 -6.40 16.02
N VAL A 130 -5.41 -7.01 16.06
CA VAL A 130 -4.45 -6.98 14.95
C VAL A 130 -4.93 -7.82 13.76
N ALA A 131 -5.54 -8.98 13.99
CA ALA A 131 -6.16 -9.78 12.95
C ALA A 131 -7.27 -9.02 12.21
N GLY A 132 -8.08 -8.24 12.94
CA GLY A 132 -9.09 -7.35 12.39
C GLY A 132 -8.54 -6.01 11.87
N GLY A 133 -7.22 -5.88 11.68
CA GLY A 133 -6.60 -4.71 11.08
C GLY A 133 -6.42 -3.50 11.99
N CYS A 134 -6.68 -3.62 13.30
CA CYS A 134 -6.51 -2.50 14.22
C CYS A 134 -5.08 -2.04 14.35
N LEU A 135 -4.86 -0.74 14.21
CA LEU A 135 -3.56 -0.09 14.46
C LEU A 135 -3.42 0.18 15.96
N LEU A 136 -2.57 -0.60 16.63
CA LEU A 136 -2.35 -0.51 18.08
C LEU A 136 -1.54 0.72 18.47
N ALA A 137 -0.58 1.11 17.63
CA ALA A 137 0.30 2.24 17.89
C ALA A 137 0.12 3.37 16.86
N PRO A 138 0.42 4.63 17.22
CA PRO A 138 0.47 5.71 16.23
C PRO A 138 1.58 5.44 15.22
N PHE A 139 1.46 6.05 14.03
CA PHE A 139 2.55 6.03 13.05
C PHE A 139 3.69 6.88 13.57
N ASP A 140 4.85 6.29 13.57
CA ASP A 140 6.09 6.90 14.01
C ASP A 140 6.98 7.27 12.82
N ASP A 141 8.25 7.53 13.13
CA ASP A 141 9.30 7.77 12.15
C ASP A 141 9.44 6.63 11.11
N ASP A 142 9.03 5.41 11.44
CA ASP A 142 9.02 4.25 10.54
C ASP A 142 8.14 4.48 9.31
N ALA A 143 6.98 5.13 9.47
CA ALA A 143 6.11 5.46 8.33
C ALA A 143 6.77 6.44 7.36
N ILE A 144 7.56 7.36 7.88
CA ILE A 144 8.35 8.33 7.10
C ILE A 144 9.49 7.60 6.37
N GLU A 145 10.16 6.67 7.05
CA GLU A 145 11.24 5.87 6.44
C GLU A 145 10.73 5.02 5.27
N VAL A 146 9.59 4.35 5.44
CA VAL A 146 8.93 3.62 4.35
C VAL A 146 8.63 4.55 3.16
N LEU A 147 8.08 5.74 3.41
CA LEU A 147 7.81 6.71 2.34
C LEU A 147 9.10 7.21 1.65
N ARG A 148 10.21 7.34 2.38
CA ARG A 148 11.52 7.66 1.78
C ARG A 148 11.99 6.59 0.81
N VAL A 149 11.83 5.31 1.20
CA VAL A 149 12.17 4.18 0.33
C VAL A 149 11.29 4.19 -0.92
N LEU A 150 9.97 4.38 -0.76
CA LEU A 150 9.01 4.42 -1.86
C LEU A 150 9.19 5.63 -2.81
N ALA A 151 9.76 6.72 -2.31
CA ALA A 151 10.05 7.92 -3.11
C ALA A 151 11.37 7.83 -3.89
N ASP A 152 12.19 6.82 -3.62
CA ASP A 152 13.49 6.61 -4.25
C ASP A 152 13.36 5.66 -5.46
N PRO A 153 13.54 6.16 -6.70
CA PRO A 153 13.42 5.33 -7.90
C PRO A 153 14.45 4.20 -7.98
N THR A 154 15.58 4.32 -7.26
CA THR A 154 16.63 3.29 -7.24
C THR A 154 16.26 2.09 -6.37
N LYS A 155 15.20 2.21 -5.55
CA LYS A 155 14.67 1.16 -4.70
C LYS A 155 13.42 0.48 -5.27
N CYS A 156 12.98 0.91 -6.46
CA CYS A 156 11.78 0.40 -7.09
C CYS A 156 12.12 -0.58 -8.21
N ARG A 157 11.36 -1.68 -8.26
CA ARG A 157 11.23 -2.51 -9.46
C ARG A 157 9.94 -2.07 -10.18
N VAL A 158 10.01 -1.89 -11.48
CA VAL A 158 8.83 -1.63 -12.31
C VAL A 158 8.55 -2.86 -13.15
N GLU A 159 7.30 -3.31 -13.14
CA GLU A 159 6.83 -4.42 -13.95
C GLU A 159 5.66 -3.91 -14.81
N LEU A 160 5.74 -4.09 -16.12
CA LEU A 160 4.70 -3.72 -17.06
C LEU A 160 4.13 -4.99 -17.68
N SER A 161 2.83 -5.23 -17.47
CA SER A 161 2.09 -6.33 -18.06
C SER A 161 1.08 -5.80 -19.09
N THR A 162 1.17 -6.25 -20.33
CA THR A 162 0.24 -5.88 -21.40
C THR A 162 0.09 -6.98 -22.43
N ALA A 163 -1.11 -7.13 -22.98
CA ALA A 163 -1.37 -8.07 -24.07
C ALA A 163 -0.64 -7.71 -25.38
N ALA A 164 -0.09 -6.50 -25.47
CA ALA A 164 0.71 -6.06 -26.64
C ALA A 164 2.10 -6.70 -26.67
N PHE A 165 2.63 -7.17 -25.53
CA PHE A 165 3.90 -7.89 -25.51
C PHE A 165 3.71 -9.31 -26.06
N ARG A 166 4.31 -9.58 -27.20
CA ARG A 166 4.49 -10.94 -27.71
C ARG A 166 5.88 -11.39 -27.31
N GLY A 167 6.03 -12.66 -26.93
CA GLY A 167 7.17 -13.22 -26.20
C GLY A 167 8.60 -12.94 -26.63
N ASP A 168 8.82 -12.32 -27.80
CA ASP A 168 10.14 -11.96 -28.33
C ASP A 168 10.42 -10.43 -28.30
N GLU A 169 9.47 -9.61 -27.81
CA GLU A 169 9.56 -8.14 -27.82
C GLU A 169 9.62 -7.55 -26.41
N CYS A 170 10.37 -8.18 -25.49
CA CYS A 170 10.61 -7.58 -24.19
C CYS A 170 11.50 -6.31 -24.38
N PRO A 171 11.07 -5.13 -23.89
CA PRO A 171 11.95 -3.97 -23.93
C PRO A 171 13.21 -4.24 -23.11
N PRO A 172 14.37 -3.70 -23.51
CA PRO A 172 15.61 -3.87 -22.75
C PRO A 172 15.47 -3.31 -21.34
N GLU A 173 16.04 -4.02 -20.37
CA GLU A 173 16.09 -3.68 -18.95
C GLU A 173 16.76 -2.31 -18.69
#